data_f0668592c6a3abc9d9140bd8bd9a5ed2
#
_entry.id   f0668592c6a3abc9d9140bd8bd9a5ed2
#
_cell.length_a   1.000
_cell.length_b   1.000
_cell.length_c   1.000
_cell.angle_alpha   90.00
_cell.angle_beta   90.00
_cell.angle_gamma   90.00
#
_symmetry.space_group_name_H-M   'P 1'
#
loop_
_entity.id
_entity.type
_entity.pdbx_description
1 polymer ?
#
loop_
_entity_poly.entity_id
_entity_poly.type
_entity_poly.pdbx_seq_one_letter_code
_entity_poly.pdbx_strand_id
1 'polypeptide(L)'
;RFPGWMLTGHGRAEGERRLAVELEVTGTRARTEVLYRRFLVLNPEVLRVASAWQVRTINGVDVPNDHADEDHDAAVIAEMEALHRRAEGLLAEFEAPLPRLAGYRPRLNLALGRVRSGEGDWFVRPGLDSYHTVWFELHENLLATLGRRRNDGID
;
A
#
# COMPACT_ATOMS: atom_id res chain seq x y z
N ARG A 1 16.37 -5.53 18.10
CA ARG A 1 15.92 -6.82 17.51
C ARG A 1 14.45 -6.97 17.86
N PHE A 2 13.57 -6.80 16.90
CA PHE A 2 12.16 -7.13 17.11
C PHE A 2 12.01 -8.65 17.07
N PRO A 3 11.43 -9.29 18.11
CA PRO A 3 11.11 -10.71 18.05
C PRO A 3 9.97 -10.89 17.04
N GLY A 4 10.23 -11.56 15.94
CA GLY A 4 9.24 -11.83 14.91
C GLY A 4 9.56 -13.14 14.20
N TRP A 5 8.51 -13.77 13.66
CA TRP A 5 8.65 -14.92 12.79
C TRP A 5 9.00 -14.49 11.39
N MET A 6 9.98 -15.12 10.78
CA MET A 6 10.33 -14.93 9.37
C MET A 6 10.12 -16.23 8.61
N LEU A 7 9.59 -16.12 7.39
CA LEU A 7 9.51 -17.27 6.50
C LEU A 7 10.91 -17.72 6.12
N THR A 8 11.14 -19.03 6.20
CA THR A 8 12.33 -19.64 5.57
C THR A 8 12.23 -19.50 4.05
N GLY A 9 13.34 -19.72 3.33
CA GLY A 9 13.33 -19.75 1.87
C GLY A 9 12.34 -20.79 1.33
N HIS A 10 12.25 -21.97 1.96
CA HIS A 10 11.28 -23.00 1.60
C HIS A 10 9.83 -22.53 1.87
N GLY A 11 9.57 -21.92 3.01
CA GLY A 11 8.23 -21.39 3.34
C GLY A 11 7.77 -20.32 2.36
N ARG A 12 8.69 -19.45 1.90
CA ARG A 12 8.41 -18.44 0.87
C ARG A 12 8.06 -19.08 -0.47
N ALA A 13 8.89 -20.03 -0.95
CA ALA A 13 8.66 -20.74 -2.21
C ALA A 13 7.33 -21.50 -2.21
N GLU A 14 7.00 -22.15 -1.08
CA GLU A 14 5.71 -22.86 -0.94
C GLU A 14 4.52 -21.87 -0.94
N GLY A 15 4.68 -20.71 -0.29
CA GLY A 15 3.68 -19.64 -0.33
C GLY A 15 3.42 -19.16 -1.76
N GLU A 16 4.48 -18.81 -2.50
CA GLU A 16 4.40 -18.37 -3.90
C GLU A 16 3.75 -19.45 -4.80
N ARG A 17 4.12 -20.73 -4.59
CA ARG A 17 3.50 -21.84 -5.32
C ARG A 17 1.99 -21.92 -5.08
N ARG A 18 1.52 -21.79 -3.83
CA ARG A 18 0.09 -21.82 -3.48
C ARG A 18 -0.67 -20.68 -4.12
N LEU A 19 -0.09 -19.47 -4.12
CA LEU A 19 -0.68 -18.29 -4.75
C LEU A 19 -0.79 -18.46 -6.28
N ALA A 20 0.23 -19.07 -6.92
CA ALA A 20 0.16 -19.37 -8.34
C ALA A 20 -0.95 -20.38 -8.65
N VAL A 21 -1.09 -21.45 -7.84
CA VAL A 21 -2.17 -22.44 -7.97
C VAL A 21 -3.55 -21.81 -7.79
N GLU A 22 -3.70 -20.89 -6.82
CA GLU A 22 -4.95 -20.14 -6.64
C GLU A 22 -5.40 -19.45 -7.94
N LEU A 23 -4.48 -18.70 -8.58
CA LEU A 23 -4.76 -18.00 -9.84
C LEU A 23 -5.15 -18.96 -11.00
N GLU A 24 -4.50 -20.12 -11.08
CA GLU A 24 -4.79 -21.13 -12.10
C GLU A 24 -6.15 -21.79 -11.87
N VAL A 25 -6.41 -22.25 -10.64
CA VAL A 25 -7.66 -22.93 -10.28
C VAL A 25 -8.87 -22.02 -10.43
N THR A 26 -8.73 -20.74 -10.07
CA THR A 26 -9.81 -19.76 -10.20
C THR A 26 -9.92 -19.14 -11.59
N GLY A 27 -8.92 -19.34 -12.46
CA GLY A 27 -8.87 -18.71 -13.79
C GLY A 27 -8.75 -17.19 -13.75
N THR A 28 -8.28 -16.62 -12.63
CA THR A 28 -8.32 -15.16 -12.39
C THR A 28 -7.02 -14.43 -12.71
N ARG A 29 -5.97 -15.12 -13.18
CA ARG A 29 -4.65 -14.54 -13.48
C ARG A 29 -4.73 -13.29 -14.36
N ALA A 30 -5.37 -13.39 -15.51
CA ALA A 30 -5.46 -12.28 -16.47
C ALA A 30 -6.19 -11.06 -15.86
N ARG A 31 -7.26 -11.30 -15.10
CA ARG A 31 -7.99 -10.24 -14.40
C ARG A 31 -7.10 -9.57 -13.34
N THR A 32 -6.40 -10.37 -12.54
CA THR A 32 -5.49 -9.89 -11.50
C THR A 32 -4.36 -9.04 -12.09
N GLU A 33 -3.78 -9.45 -13.23
CA GLU A 33 -2.76 -8.67 -13.93
C GLU A 33 -3.26 -7.32 -14.44
N VAL A 34 -4.50 -7.26 -14.94
CA VAL A 34 -5.12 -5.97 -15.34
C VAL A 34 -5.28 -5.05 -14.14
N LEU A 35 -5.78 -5.56 -13.02
CA LEU A 35 -5.96 -4.79 -11.79
C LEU A 35 -4.60 -4.35 -11.19
N TYR A 36 -3.59 -5.21 -11.26
CA TYR A 36 -2.24 -4.87 -10.80
C TYR A 36 -1.62 -3.71 -11.62
N ARG A 37 -1.78 -3.69 -12.94
CA ARG A 37 -1.33 -2.52 -13.74
C ARG A 37 -2.01 -1.22 -13.32
N ARG A 38 -3.29 -1.26 -12.95
CA ARG A 38 -4.00 -0.09 -12.41
C ARG A 38 -3.49 0.31 -11.02
N PHE A 39 -3.12 -0.67 -10.20
CA PHE A 39 -2.47 -0.44 -8.90
C PHE A 39 -1.12 0.27 -9.09
N LEU A 40 -0.31 -0.14 -10.05
CA LEU A 40 0.99 0.48 -10.34
C LEU A 40 0.87 1.94 -10.80
N VAL A 41 -0.26 2.38 -11.34
CA VAL A 41 -0.51 3.81 -11.64
C VAL A 41 -0.69 4.61 -10.35
N LEU A 42 -1.31 4.03 -9.32
CA LEU A 42 -1.53 4.72 -8.03
C LEU A 42 -0.31 4.67 -7.11
N ASN A 43 0.51 3.61 -7.22
CA ASN A 43 1.61 3.36 -6.30
C ASN A 43 2.59 4.53 -6.17
N PRO A 44 3.16 5.12 -7.25
CA PRO A 44 4.06 6.25 -7.13
C PRO A 44 3.39 7.51 -6.55
N GLU A 45 2.10 7.69 -6.81
CA GLU A 45 1.36 8.82 -6.24
C GLU A 45 1.21 8.68 -4.72
N VAL A 46 0.86 7.48 -4.22
CA VAL A 46 0.79 7.19 -2.78
C VAL A 46 2.15 7.37 -2.11
N LEU A 47 3.23 6.88 -2.73
CA LEU A 47 4.59 7.04 -2.19
C LEU A 47 5.01 8.51 -2.14
N ARG A 48 4.67 9.30 -3.17
CA ARG A 48 4.96 10.74 -3.20
C ARG A 48 4.23 11.48 -2.08
N VAL A 49 2.94 11.19 -1.86
CA VAL A 49 2.17 11.83 -0.79
C VAL A 49 2.67 11.40 0.59
N ALA A 50 3.02 10.11 0.76
CA ALA A 50 3.65 9.62 1.99
C ALA A 50 5.02 10.30 2.24
N SER A 51 5.79 10.61 1.19
CA SER A 51 7.03 11.37 1.31
C SER A 51 6.76 12.84 1.69
N ALA A 52 5.75 13.48 1.10
CA ALA A 52 5.36 14.85 1.41
C ALA A 52 4.87 15.01 2.87
N TRP A 53 4.33 13.96 3.47
CA TRP A 53 4.01 13.92 4.90
C TRP A 53 5.25 13.98 5.78
N GLN A 54 6.36 13.37 5.36
CA GLN A 54 7.60 13.27 6.14
C GLN A 54 8.60 14.38 5.84
N VAL A 55 8.58 14.94 4.62
CA VAL A 55 9.58 15.88 4.11
C VAL A 55 8.92 17.05 3.42
N ARG A 56 9.38 18.25 3.72
CA ARG A 56 8.95 19.52 3.09
C ARG A 56 10.11 20.14 2.32
N THR A 57 9.82 20.76 1.18
CA THR A 57 10.81 21.57 0.46
C THR A 57 10.63 23.04 0.82
N ILE A 58 11.60 23.62 1.52
CA ILE A 58 11.62 25.05 1.91
C ILE A 58 12.78 25.72 1.20
N ASN A 59 12.49 26.74 0.37
CA ASN A 59 13.50 27.45 -0.43
C ASN A 59 14.39 26.53 -1.29
N GLY A 60 13.83 25.44 -1.80
CA GLY A 60 14.55 24.46 -2.61
C GLY A 60 15.40 23.45 -1.82
N VAL A 61 15.26 23.40 -0.50
CA VAL A 61 15.94 22.44 0.37
C VAL A 61 14.93 21.53 1.04
N ASP A 62 15.18 20.24 0.99
CA ASP A 62 14.35 19.24 1.66
C ASP A 62 14.70 19.17 3.15
N VAL A 63 13.68 19.35 3.99
CA VAL A 63 13.77 19.29 5.45
C VAL A 63 12.72 18.35 6.01
N PRO A 64 12.96 17.67 7.14
CA PRO A 64 11.93 16.91 7.82
C PRO A 64 10.69 17.78 8.11
N ASN A 65 9.49 17.26 7.88
CA ASN A 65 8.27 17.91 8.26
C ASN A 65 8.09 17.81 9.78
N ASP A 66 8.07 18.95 10.45
CA ASP A 66 7.86 19.06 11.90
C ASP A 66 6.38 19.17 12.29
N HIS A 67 5.49 19.15 11.29
CA HIS A 67 4.05 19.29 11.45
C HIS A 67 3.59 20.59 12.11
N ALA A 68 4.41 21.64 12.06
CA ALA A 68 4.05 22.98 12.56
C ALA A 68 3.26 23.80 11.54
N ASP A 69 3.26 23.41 10.27
CA ASP A 69 2.51 24.03 9.18
C ASP A 69 1.21 23.25 8.92
N GLU A 70 0.14 23.68 9.60
CA GLU A 70 -1.16 23.02 9.50
C GLU A 70 -1.74 23.06 8.08
N ASP A 71 -1.48 24.09 7.30
CA ASP A 71 -1.95 24.21 5.91
C ASP A 71 -1.27 23.20 5.00
N HIS A 72 0.03 22.98 5.18
CA HIS A 72 0.77 21.94 4.47
C HIS A 72 0.20 20.55 4.80
N ASP A 73 0.06 20.22 6.07
CA ASP A 73 -0.44 18.92 6.52
C ASP A 73 -1.87 18.68 6.03
N ALA A 74 -2.73 19.69 6.09
CA ALA A 74 -4.09 19.60 5.57
C ALA A 74 -4.12 19.34 4.06
N ALA A 75 -3.24 19.97 3.29
CA ALA A 75 -3.13 19.76 1.86
C ALA A 75 -2.67 18.31 1.54
N VAL A 76 -1.68 17.80 2.26
CA VAL A 76 -1.19 16.41 2.10
C VAL A 76 -2.28 15.40 2.45
N ILE A 77 -3.03 15.61 3.53
CA ILE A 77 -4.16 14.77 3.91
C ILE A 77 -5.24 14.77 2.82
N ALA A 78 -5.62 15.94 2.32
CA ALA A 78 -6.62 16.08 1.26
C ALA A 78 -6.21 15.35 -0.03
N GLU A 79 -4.92 15.40 -0.38
CA GLU A 79 -4.38 14.66 -1.52
C GLU A 79 -4.45 13.15 -1.30
N MET A 80 -4.07 12.66 -0.11
CA MET A 80 -4.20 11.25 0.24
C MET A 80 -5.66 10.79 0.20
N GLU A 81 -6.61 11.61 0.63
CA GLU A 81 -8.04 11.30 0.53
C GLU A 81 -8.50 11.16 -0.93
N ALA A 82 -8.01 12.01 -1.82
CA ALA A 82 -8.33 11.92 -3.24
C ALA A 82 -7.78 10.63 -3.86
N LEU A 83 -6.55 10.26 -3.51
CA LEU A 83 -5.94 8.99 -3.92
C LEU A 83 -6.69 7.79 -3.33
N HIS A 84 -7.06 7.86 -2.05
CA HIS A 84 -7.79 6.81 -1.37
C HIS A 84 -9.14 6.49 -2.05
N ARG A 85 -9.91 7.51 -2.44
CA ARG A 85 -11.15 7.30 -3.20
C ARG A 85 -10.94 6.55 -4.51
N ARG A 86 -9.82 6.82 -5.23
CA ARG A 86 -9.44 6.08 -6.44
C ARG A 86 -9.02 4.64 -6.12
N ALA A 87 -8.25 4.47 -5.06
CA ALA A 87 -7.78 3.18 -4.59
C ALA A 87 -8.93 2.29 -4.11
N GLU A 88 -9.90 2.83 -3.38
CA GLU A 88 -11.00 2.08 -2.80
C GLU A 88 -11.82 1.33 -3.86
N GLY A 89 -12.12 1.98 -4.99
CA GLY A 89 -12.77 1.33 -6.13
C GLY A 89 -11.95 0.19 -6.72
N LEU A 90 -10.63 0.40 -6.88
CA LEU A 90 -9.72 -0.64 -7.37
C LEU A 90 -9.62 -1.82 -6.39
N LEU A 91 -9.52 -1.54 -5.08
CA LEU A 91 -9.43 -2.58 -4.06
C LEU A 91 -10.69 -3.44 -4.02
N ALA A 92 -11.86 -2.85 -4.13
CA ALA A 92 -13.12 -3.59 -4.23
C ALA A 92 -13.14 -4.53 -5.46
N GLU A 93 -12.54 -4.12 -6.58
CA GLU A 93 -12.43 -4.97 -7.77
C GLU A 93 -11.47 -6.16 -7.57
N PHE A 94 -10.47 -6.06 -6.68
CA PHE A 94 -9.59 -7.19 -6.33
C PHE A 94 -10.29 -8.25 -5.46
N GLU A 95 -11.29 -7.87 -4.67
CA GLU A 95 -11.96 -8.79 -3.73
C GLU A 95 -12.66 -9.96 -4.45
N ALA A 96 -13.20 -9.74 -5.64
CA ALA A 96 -13.88 -10.79 -6.40
C ALA A 96 -12.92 -11.89 -6.88
N PRO A 97 -11.80 -11.60 -7.57
CA PRO A 97 -10.83 -12.62 -7.98
C PRO A 97 -9.96 -13.15 -6.83
N LEU A 98 -9.76 -12.35 -5.77
CA LEU A 98 -8.85 -12.64 -4.65
C LEU A 98 -9.49 -12.27 -3.31
N PRO A 99 -10.48 -13.05 -2.81
CA PRO A 99 -11.23 -12.72 -1.58
C PRO A 99 -10.33 -12.49 -0.33
N ARG A 100 -9.15 -13.10 -0.29
CA ARG A 100 -8.17 -12.90 0.80
C ARG A 100 -7.63 -11.46 0.87
N LEU A 101 -7.78 -10.66 -0.18
CA LEU A 101 -7.38 -9.23 -0.18
C LEU A 101 -8.45 -8.31 0.43
N ALA A 102 -9.65 -8.80 0.73
CA ALA A 102 -10.74 -8.00 1.30
C ALA A 102 -10.39 -7.32 2.63
N GLY A 103 -9.40 -7.86 3.37
CA GLY A 103 -8.91 -7.28 4.63
C GLY A 103 -8.13 -5.96 4.47
N TYR A 104 -7.59 -5.64 3.29
CA TYR A 104 -6.78 -4.43 3.10
C TYR A 104 -7.61 -3.15 3.08
N ARG A 105 -8.77 -3.16 2.43
CA ARG A 105 -9.63 -1.98 2.31
C ARG A 105 -10.08 -1.43 3.68
N PRO A 106 -10.63 -2.21 4.61
CA PRO A 106 -11.01 -1.69 5.93
C PRO A 106 -9.79 -1.22 6.75
N ARG A 107 -8.61 -1.82 6.60
CA ARG A 107 -7.38 -1.36 7.28
C ARG A 107 -6.95 0.02 6.75
N LEU A 108 -6.96 0.23 5.44
CA LEU A 108 -6.66 1.54 4.82
C LEU A 108 -7.68 2.61 5.22
N ASN A 109 -8.97 2.27 5.27
CA ASN A 109 -10.04 3.15 5.75
C ASN A 109 -9.81 3.55 7.22
N LEU A 110 -9.46 2.60 8.07
CA LEU A 110 -9.15 2.85 9.47
C LEU A 110 -7.95 3.78 9.62
N ALA A 111 -6.84 3.49 8.92
CA ALA A 111 -5.63 4.30 8.98
C ALA A 111 -5.91 5.76 8.56
N LEU A 112 -6.59 5.96 7.43
CA LEU A 112 -6.95 7.30 6.97
C LEU A 112 -7.91 8.01 7.94
N GLY A 113 -8.86 7.29 8.52
CA GLY A 113 -9.76 7.82 9.55
C GLY A 113 -9.00 8.32 10.78
N ARG A 114 -7.98 7.59 11.23
CA ARG A 114 -7.09 7.98 12.33
C ARG A 114 -6.28 9.23 12.01
N VAL A 115 -5.70 9.30 10.80
CA VAL A 115 -4.99 10.51 10.36
C VAL A 115 -5.91 11.73 10.40
N ARG A 116 -7.15 11.61 9.89
CA ARG A 116 -8.16 12.70 9.91
C ARG A 116 -8.55 13.14 11.31
N SER A 117 -8.45 12.25 12.29
CA SER A 117 -8.69 12.59 13.71
C SER A 117 -7.47 13.17 14.43
N GLY A 118 -6.38 13.49 13.69
CA GLY A 118 -5.17 14.09 14.25
C GLY A 118 -4.11 13.08 14.70
N GLU A 119 -4.33 11.78 14.46
CA GLU A 119 -3.35 10.74 14.80
C GLU A 119 -2.35 10.54 13.64
N GLY A 120 -1.45 11.52 13.41
CA GLY A 120 -0.53 11.58 12.27
C GLY A 120 0.38 10.36 12.11
N ASP A 121 0.70 9.66 13.20
CA ASP A 121 1.47 8.41 13.16
C ASP A 121 0.84 7.33 12.24
N TRP A 122 -0.49 7.36 12.08
CA TRP A 122 -1.20 6.41 11.22
C TRP A 122 -1.02 6.68 9.72
N PHE A 123 -0.29 7.74 9.37
CA PHE A 123 0.03 8.00 7.96
C PHE A 123 1.14 7.08 7.46
N VAL A 124 2.31 7.05 8.16
CA VAL A 124 3.52 6.38 7.68
C VAL A 124 4.30 5.58 8.73
N ARG A 125 3.94 5.65 10.03
CA ARG A 125 4.76 5.08 11.09
C ARG A 125 4.91 3.56 10.96
N PRO A 126 6.16 3.04 10.90
CA PRO A 126 6.42 1.60 10.93
C PRO A 126 5.96 0.98 12.27
N GLY A 127 5.49 -0.26 12.22
CA GLY A 127 5.02 -0.98 13.41
C GLY A 127 3.56 -0.69 13.81
N LEU A 128 2.92 0.23 13.12
CA LEU A 128 1.47 0.40 13.12
C LEU A 128 0.89 -0.11 11.79
N ASP A 129 -0.41 -0.38 11.77
CA ASP A 129 -1.20 -0.53 10.55
C ASP A 129 -1.43 0.86 9.90
N SER A 130 -0.34 1.64 9.76
CA SER A 130 -0.39 2.94 9.10
C SER A 130 -0.75 2.78 7.63
N TYR A 131 -1.29 3.83 7.01
CA TYR A 131 -1.71 3.79 5.60
C TYR A 131 -0.59 3.28 4.69
N HIS A 132 0.64 3.81 4.86
CA HIS A 132 1.80 3.38 4.09
C HIS A 132 2.19 1.92 4.36
N THR A 133 2.14 1.45 5.62
CA THR A 133 2.44 0.04 5.97
C THR A 133 1.45 -0.91 5.30
N VAL A 134 0.15 -0.63 5.40
CA VAL A 134 -0.89 -1.47 4.79
C VAL A 134 -0.81 -1.46 3.26
N TRP A 135 -0.52 -0.29 2.66
CA TRP A 135 -0.30 -0.17 1.21
C TRP A 135 0.90 -0.99 0.74
N PHE A 136 2.01 -0.93 1.48
CA PHE A 136 3.20 -1.72 1.22
C PHE A 136 2.92 -3.22 1.29
N GLU A 137 2.24 -3.70 2.34
CA GLU A 137 1.86 -5.10 2.50
C GLU A 137 0.98 -5.59 1.34
N LEU A 138 0.01 -4.77 0.91
CA LEU A 138 -0.82 -5.07 -0.25
C LEU A 138 0.02 -5.23 -1.51
N HIS A 139 0.97 -4.32 -1.76
CA HIS A 139 1.86 -4.41 -2.92
C HIS A 139 2.69 -5.70 -2.90
N GLU A 140 3.32 -6.03 -1.77
CA GLU A 140 4.08 -7.28 -1.61
C GLU A 140 3.21 -8.51 -1.83
N ASN A 141 1.96 -8.48 -1.34
CA ASN A 141 1.01 -9.57 -1.56
C ASN A 141 0.65 -9.73 -3.04
N LEU A 142 0.43 -8.63 -3.76
CA LEU A 142 0.17 -8.67 -5.21
C LEU A 142 1.37 -9.17 -6.00
N LEU A 143 2.60 -8.74 -5.66
CA LEU A 143 3.83 -9.24 -6.26
C LEU A 143 3.97 -10.75 -6.07
N ALA A 144 3.85 -11.23 -4.83
CA ALA A 144 3.92 -12.65 -4.51
C ALA A 144 2.83 -13.46 -5.25
N THR A 145 1.60 -12.92 -5.36
CA THR A 145 0.49 -13.54 -6.06
C THR A 145 0.78 -13.75 -7.54
N LEU A 146 1.39 -12.75 -8.18
CA LEU A 146 1.72 -12.79 -9.61
C LEU A 146 3.07 -13.46 -9.90
N GLY A 147 3.83 -13.87 -8.87
CA GLY A 147 5.18 -14.41 -9.00
C GLY A 147 6.19 -13.37 -9.51
N ARG A 148 6.00 -12.09 -9.15
CA ARG A 148 6.85 -10.97 -9.56
C ARG A 148 7.73 -10.50 -8.41
N ARG A 149 8.82 -9.79 -8.76
CA ARG A 149 9.71 -9.10 -7.81
C ARG A 149 9.71 -7.61 -8.11
N ARG A 150 9.96 -6.76 -7.09
CA ARG A 150 10.02 -5.30 -7.25
C ARG A 150 10.96 -4.81 -8.35
N ASN A 151 12.02 -5.55 -8.65
CA ASN A 151 13.04 -5.16 -9.62
C ASN A 151 12.78 -5.69 -11.05
N ASP A 152 11.59 -6.20 -11.33
CA ASP A 152 11.25 -6.74 -12.66
C ASP A 152 10.90 -5.63 -13.70
N GLY A 153 11.24 -4.36 -13.39
CA GLY A 153 11.25 -3.24 -14.36
C GLY A 153 9.87 -2.66 -14.71
N ILE A 154 8.87 -2.84 -13.83
CA ILE A 154 7.50 -2.36 -14.04
C ILE A 154 7.03 -1.43 -12.88
N ASP A 155 7.89 -1.21 -11.88
CA ASP A 155 7.60 -0.34 -10.72
C ASP A 155 7.98 1.11 -10.97
#